data_615ba8af0b1c044410bcd12841d9a060
#
_entry.id   615ba8af0b1c044410bcd12841d9a060
#
_cell.length_a   1.000
_cell.length_b   1.000
_cell.length_c   1.000
_cell.angle_alpha   90.00
_cell.angle_beta   90.00
_cell.angle_gamma   90.00
#
_symmetry.space_group_name_H-M   'P 1'
#
loop_
_entity.id
_entity.type
_entity.pdbx_description
1 polymer ?
#
loop_
_entity_poly.entity_id
_entity_poly.type
_entity_poly.pdbx_seq_one_letter_code
_entity_poly.pdbx_strand_id
1 'polypeptide(L)'
;MKFEITKGKIPSAIRLVAYGAEGIGKSTFASKFPNPLFIDVEGGTHQLDVARFPKPENWHDLLEEIDAVIEEPNVCRTLVIDTIDRAETLLITQLLAEAGVDSIEKYGGGYGKGYTAIQERFNKDFLVRLDRLIAKRVNVVLLAHAAMRKLESPDDPPYDRWELKVSKKVAPLVKEWADILLFMNYEVMVIEENGRNKAKGKAHRKMHANHKPTYDAKNRYGLPDDMDLDFEPLRKIYDGTVPVQKEPSVLNVDTQTDIPVEGDVREDIRDELLRRLAAAGVGRQKFEAWLVATGRLAPGCTVYNLSGTQASAMLEHIDTLVNSLKGDN
;
A
#
# COMPACT_ATOMS: atom_id res chain seq x y z
N MET A 1 -3.74 -34.11 8.07
CA MET A 1 -2.88 -33.02 7.55
C MET A 1 -1.44 -33.46 7.66
N LYS A 2 -0.68 -33.40 6.57
CA LYS A 2 0.78 -33.62 6.63
C LYS A 2 1.43 -32.23 6.73
N PHE A 3 2.17 -31.98 7.80
CA PHE A 3 2.97 -30.76 7.94
C PHE A 3 4.36 -31.03 7.36
N GLU A 4 4.83 -30.12 6.50
CA GLU A 4 6.19 -30.15 5.97
C GLU A 4 7.10 -29.27 6.85
N ILE A 5 8.20 -29.85 7.33
CA ILE A 5 9.18 -29.12 8.15
C ILE A 5 10.33 -28.70 7.23
N THR A 6 10.53 -27.39 7.10
CA THR A 6 11.64 -26.81 6.34
C THR A 6 12.78 -26.41 7.28
N LYS A 7 14.04 -26.50 6.79
CA LYS A 7 15.25 -26.06 7.52
C LYS A 7 16.04 -25.07 6.68
N GLY A 8 16.70 -24.13 7.35
CA GLY A 8 17.59 -23.15 6.71
C GLY A 8 16.88 -21.86 6.29
N LYS A 9 17.57 -21.04 5.49
CA LYS A 9 17.03 -19.78 4.97
C LYS A 9 16.05 -20.08 3.85
N ILE A 10 14.86 -19.52 3.93
CA ILE A 10 13.84 -19.63 2.88
C ILE A 10 13.90 -18.35 2.05
N PRO A 11 14.20 -18.43 0.74
CA PRO A 11 14.15 -17.25 -0.14
C PRO A 11 12.74 -16.65 -0.16
N SER A 12 12.63 -15.36 0.09
CA SER A 12 11.38 -14.61 0.07
C SER A 12 11.61 -13.26 -0.60
N ALA A 13 10.56 -12.68 -1.16
CA ALA A 13 10.58 -11.28 -1.53
C ALA A 13 10.75 -10.41 -0.27
N ILE A 14 11.27 -9.20 -0.43
CA ILE A 14 11.73 -8.33 0.66
C ILE A 14 10.68 -7.28 0.98
N ARG A 15 10.43 -7.08 2.27
CA ARG A 15 9.65 -5.99 2.83
C ARG A 15 10.60 -4.90 3.31
N LEU A 16 10.76 -3.84 2.52
CA LEU A 16 11.60 -2.71 2.88
C LEU A 16 10.75 -1.49 3.19
N VAL A 17 11.07 -0.81 4.26
CA VAL A 17 10.52 0.51 4.61
C VAL A 17 11.69 1.50 4.69
N ALA A 18 11.58 2.64 4.00
CA ALA A 18 12.58 3.69 4.05
C ALA A 18 11.90 5.01 4.40
N TYR A 19 12.39 5.68 5.43
CA TYR A 19 11.82 6.94 5.88
C TYR A 19 12.87 7.99 6.15
N GLY A 20 12.52 9.25 5.98
CA GLY A 20 13.42 10.36 6.17
C GLY A 20 12.80 11.71 5.83
N ALA A 21 13.60 12.76 5.95
CA ALA A 21 13.17 14.12 5.67
C ALA A 21 12.61 14.30 4.23
N GLU A 22 11.78 15.29 4.03
CA GLU A 22 11.39 15.75 2.70
C GLU A 22 12.62 16.14 1.89
N GLY A 23 12.64 15.77 0.59
CA GLY A 23 13.76 16.08 -0.31
C GLY A 23 15.05 15.29 -0.06
N ILE A 24 15.12 14.34 0.89
CA ILE A 24 16.31 13.52 1.13
C ILE A 24 16.70 12.61 -0.05
N GLY A 25 15.75 12.29 -0.93
CA GLY A 25 15.97 11.47 -2.12
C GLY A 25 15.36 10.07 -2.03
N LYS A 26 14.29 9.87 -1.25
CA LYS A 26 13.59 8.58 -1.09
C LYS A 26 13.12 7.99 -2.41
N SER A 27 12.40 8.77 -3.22
CA SER A 27 11.88 8.32 -4.53
C SER A 27 13.00 7.99 -5.52
N THR A 28 14.08 8.82 -5.55
CA THR A 28 15.28 8.56 -6.35
C THR A 28 16.01 7.29 -5.90
N PHE A 29 16.06 7.00 -4.61
CA PHE A 29 16.58 5.75 -4.08
C PHE A 29 15.73 4.56 -4.54
N ALA A 30 14.42 4.66 -4.41
CA ALA A 30 13.50 3.59 -4.80
C ALA A 30 13.48 3.34 -6.32
N SER A 31 13.76 4.35 -7.15
CA SER A 31 13.84 4.18 -8.61
C SER A 31 14.99 3.28 -9.08
N LYS A 32 15.99 3.04 -8.21
CA LYS A 32 17.14 2.17 -8.52
C LYS A 32 16.91 0.68 -8.22
N PHE A 33 15.76 0.33 -7.69
CA PHE A 33 15.41 -1.07 -7.39
C PHE A 33 15.13 -1.86 -8.68
N PRO A 34 15.21 -3.20 -8.64
CA PRO A 34 14.97 -4.03 -9.82
C PRO A 34 13.53 -3.86 -10.35
N ASN A 35 13.38 -3.42 -11.60
CA ASN A 35 12.11 -3.21 -12.29
C ASN A 35 11.02 -2.58 -11.37
N PRO A 36 11.21 -1.32 -10.93
CA PRO A 36 10.33 -0.69 -9.98
C PRO A 36 9.05 -0.21 -10.67
N LEU A 37 7.89 -0.49 -10.07
CA LEU A 37 6.60 0.09 -10.42
C LEU A 37 6.10 0.93 -9.25
N PHE A 38 5.77 2.18 -9.51
CA PHE A 38 5.37 3.12 -8.48
C PHE A 38 3.86 3.27 -8.39
N ILE A 39 3.35 3.28 -7.16
CA ILE A 39 2.10 3.91 -6.78
C ILE A 39 2.49 5.23 -6.11
N ASP A 40 2.40 6.33 -6.88
CA ASP A 40 2.82 7.66 -6.46
C ASP A 40 1.65 8.42 -5.83
N VAL A 41 1.39 8.15 -4.55
CA VAL A 41 0.30 8.78 -3.78
C VAL A 41 0.55 10.27 -3.54
N GLU A 42 1.82 10.69 -3.55
CA GLU A 42 2.20 12.08 -3.33
C GLU A 42 2.16 12.92 -4.61
N GLY A 43 2.47 12.32 -5.76
CA GLY A 43 2.59 13.00 -7.04
C GLY A 43 3.97 13.62 -7.25
N GLY A 44 5.02 13.06 -6.64
CA GLY A 44 6.40 13.60 -6.65
C GLY A 44 7.32 12.99 -7.72
N THR A 45 6.88 11.95 -8.44
CA THR A 45 7.79 11.18 -9.31
C THR A 45 7.89 11.69 -10.76
N HIS A 46 7.25 12.80 -11.11
CA HIS A 46 7.19 13.31 -12.49
C HIS A 46 8.56 13.49 -13.18
N GLN A 47 9.61 13.74 -12.41
CA GLN A 47 10.97 13.93 -12.92
C GLN A 47 11.82 12.64 -12.90
N LEU A 48 11.21 11.50 -12.53
CA LEU A 48 11.88 10.20 -12.52
C LEU A 48 11.47 9.38 -13.74
N ASP A 49 12.45 8.74 -14.37
CA ASP A 49 12.20 7.76 -15.44
C ASP A 49 11.86 6.40 -14.80
N VAL A 50 10.58 6.21 -14.47
CA VAL A 50 10.06 5.01 -13.82
C VAL A 50 8.66 4.67 -14.34
N ALA A 51 8.32 3.40 -14.33
CA ALA A 51 6.93 2.97 -14.50
C ALA A 51 6.10 3.36 -13.27
N ARG A 52 4.89 3.88 -13.50
CA ARG A 52 3.97 4.28 -12.42
C ARG A 52 2.53 4.11 -12.82
N PHE A 53 1.69 3.83 -11.85
CA PHE A 53 0.24 3.95 -11.98
C PHE A 53 -0.21 5.42 -12.06
N PRO A 54 -1.43 5.72 -12.51
CA PRO A 54 -2.06 7.01 -12.25
C PRO A 54 -2.01 7.32 -10.75
N LYS A 55 -2.02 8.60 -10.39
CA LYS A 55 -2.07 8.96 -8.97
C LYS A 55 -3.42 8.54 -8.37
N PRO A 56 -3.44 7.70 -7.31
CA PRO A 56 -4.69 7.33 -6.66
C PRO A 56 -5.34 8.55 -5.98
N GLU A 57 -6.62 8.78 -6.23
CA GLU A 57 -7.35 9.91 -5.66
C GLU A 57 -8.00 9.58 -4.32
N ASN A 58 -8.21 8.29 -4.05
CA ASN A 58 -8.84 7.79 -2.83
C ASN A 58 -8.21 6.46 -2.39
N TRP A 59 -8.64 5.96 -1.23
CA TRP A 59 -8.14 4.71 -0.67
C TRP A 59 -8.46 3.48 -1.52
N HIS A 60 -9.61 3.47 -2.20
CA HIS A 60 -10.03 2.36 -3.04
C HIS A 60 -9.14 2.25 -4.28
N ASP A 61 -8.86 3.36 -4.97
CA ASP A 61 -7.96 3.38 -6.13
C ASP A 61 -6.58 2.81 -5.76
N LEU A 62 -6.02 3.22 -4.61
CA LEU A 62 -4.77 2.68 -4.10
C LEU A 62 -4.80 1.17 -3.93
N LEU A 63 -5.90 0.63 -3.38
CA LEU A 63 -6.05 -0.81 -3.18
C LEU A 63 -6.24 -1.56 -4.50
N GLU A 64 -6.97 -0.99 -5.46
CA GLU A 64 -7.15 -1.56 -6.80
C GLU A 64 -5.83 -1.64 -7.58
N GLU A 65 -4.98 -0.61 -7.47
CA GLU A 65 -3.64 -0.63 -8.08
C GLU A 65 -2.74 -1.73 -7.47
N ILE A 66 -2.83 -1.95 -6.16
CA ILE A 66 -2.13 -3.07 -5.51
C ILE A 66 -2.71 -4.41 -5.97
N ASP A 67 -4.03 -4.52 -6.05
CA ASP A 67 -4.71 -5.75 -6.49
C ASP A 67 -4.37 -6.07 -7.96
N ALA A 68 -4.24 -5.08 -8.84
CA ALA A 68 -3.78 -5.26 -10.22
C ALA A 68 -2.38 -5.89 -10.29
N VAL A 69 -1.44 -5.48 -9.42
CA VAL A 69 -0.12 -6.12 -9.33
C VAL A 69 -0.21 -7.54 -8.74
N ILE A 70 -1.15 -7.77 -7.83
CA ILE A 70 -1.38 -9.12 -7.29
C ILE A 70 -1.89 -10.06 -8.40
N GLU A 71 -2.74 -9.59 -9.29
CA GLU A 71 -3.26 -10.36 -10.41
C GLU A 71 -2.18 -10.63 -11.46
N GLU A 72 -1.36 -9.63 -11.78
CA GLU A 72 -0.26 -9.73 -12.74
C GLU A 72 1.12 -9.46 -12.10
N PRO A 73 1.65 -10.37 -11.29
CA PRO A 73 2.88 -10.12 -10.51
C PRO A 73 4.15 -10.00 -11.36
N ASN A 74 4.08 -10.35 -12.65
CA ASN A 74 5.22 -10.27 -13.56
C ASN A 74 5.47 -8.87 -14.14
N VAL A 75 4.55 -7.92 -13.92
CA VAL A 75 4.68 -6.54 -14.42
C VAL A 75 5.82 -5.77 -13.74
N CYS A 76 6.18 -6.16 -12.52
CA CYS A 76 7.30 -5.57 -11.80
C CYS A 76 8.04 -6.60 -10.93
N ARG A 77 9.26 -6.28 -10.52
CA ARG A 77 9.98 -7.01 -9.47
C ARG A 77 9.87 -6.33 -8.12
N THR A 78 9.55 -5.05 -8.12
CA THR A 78 9.45 -4.23 -6.92
C THR A 78 8.28 -3.27 -7.05
N LEU A 79 7.28 -3.40 -6.18
CA LEU A 79 6.26 -2.39 -6.02
C LEU A 79 6.73 -1.33 -5.03
N VAL A 80 6.68 -0.07 -5.42
CA VAL A 80 7.06 1.08 -4.58
C VAL A 80 5.82 1.90 -4.25
N ILE A 81 5.55 2.16 -2.98
CA ILE A 81 4.46 3.04 -2.53
C ILE A 81 5.07 4.31 -1.94
N ASP A 82 4.81 5.43 -2.57
CA ASP A 82 5.40 6.74 -2.29
C ASP A 82 4.31 7.80 -2.05
N THR A 83 3.89 8.07 -0.82
CA THR A 83 4.34 7.61 0.48
C THR A 83 3.19 7.01 1.31
N ILE A 84 3.53 6.17 2.32
CA ILE A 84 2.51 5.54 3.19
C ILE A 84 1.80 6.52 4.12
N ASP A 85 2.43 7.63 4.48
CA ASP A 85 1.79 8.68 5.26
C ASP A 85 0.70 9.39 4.44
N ARG A 86 0.87 9.52 3.11
CA ARG A 86 -0.20 9.95 2.21
C ARG A 86 -1.26 8.87 2.02
N ALA A 87 -0.87 7.61 1.92
CA ALA A 87 -1.80 6.49 1.88
C ALA A 87 -2.68 6.44 3.14
N GLU A 88 -2.11 6.65 4.34
CA GLU A 88 -2.88 6.76 5.57
C GLU A 88 -3.88 7.95 5.53
N THR A 89 -3.49 9.07 4.92
CA THR A 89 -4.39 10.23 4.73
C THR A 89 -5.60 9.86 3.87
N LEU A 90 -5.42 9.09 2.78
CA LEU A 90 -6.53 8.60 1.96
C LEU A 90 -7.48 7.71 2.78
N LEU A 91 -6.93 6.80 3.58
CA LEU A 91 -7.73 5.96 4.48
C LEU A 91 -8.53 6.80 5.49
N ILE A 92 -7.90 7.78 6.13
CA ILE A 92 -8.57 8.68 7.08
C ILE A 92 -9.72 9.41 6.40
N THR A 93 -9.48 9.96 5.21
CA THR A 93 -10.50 10.67 4.43
C THR A 93 -11.70 9.77 4.14
N GLN A 94 -11.47 8.52 3.74
CA GLN A 94 -12.53 7.55 3.52
C GLN A 94 -13.30 7.23 4.79
N LEU A 95 -12.62 6.95 5.91
CA LEU A 95 -13.28 6.65 7.19
C LEU A 95 -14.16 7.82 7.66
N LEU A 96 -13.71 9.07 7.50
CA LEU A 96 -14.50 10.24 7.85
C LEU A 96 -15.75 10.36 6.97
N ALA A 97 -15.63 10.14 5.67
CA ALA A 97 -16.74 10.14 4.74
C ALA A 97 -17.77 9.02 5.06
N GLU A 98 -17.30 7.80 5.31
CA GLU A 98 -18.16 6.66 5.69
C GLU A 98 -18.93 6.91 6.98
N ALA A 99 -18.32 7.59 7.96
CA ALA A 99 -18.93 7.88 9.25
C ALA A 99 -19.73 9.19 9.28
N GLY A 100 -19.63 10.03 8.24
CA GLY A 100 -20.28 11.33 8.17
C GLY A 100 -19.78 12.32 9.25
N VAL A 101 -18.47 12.25 9.58
CA VAL A 101 -17.83 13.10 10.59
C VAL A 101 -16.69 13.90 9.98
N ASP A 102 -16.34 15.03 10.61
CA ASP A 102 -15.31 15.96 10.14
C ASP A 102 -13.93 15.74 10.76
N SER A 103 -13.84 14.89 11.80
CA SER A 103 -12.57 14.58 12.44
C SER A 103 -12.53 13.15 12.99
N ILE A 104 -11.31 12.59 13.02
CA ILE A 104 -11.09 11.21 13.48
C ILE A 104 -11.40 11.03 14.97
N GLU A 105 -11.31 12.10 15.76
CA GLU A 105 -11.66 12.13 17.17
C GLU A 105 -13.16 11.90 17.41
N LYS A 106 -14.01 12.29 16.45
CA LYS A 106 -15.48 12.11 16.51
C LYS A 106 -15.93 10.75 15.97
N TYR A 107 -15.06 10.03 15.26
CA TYR A 107 -15.38 8.74 14.66
C TYR A 107 -15.91 7.74 15.70
N GLY A 108 -17.03 7.07 15.37
CA GLY A 108 -17.64 6.05 16.22
C GLY A 108 -18.04 6.51 17.62
N GLY A 109 -18.23 7.83 17.82
CA GLY A 109 -18.56 8.44 19.10
C GLY A 109 -17.34 8.79 19.97
N GLY A 110 -16.15 8.82 19.40
CA GLY A 110 -14.94 9.25 20.09
C GLY A 110 -14.18 8.13 20.81
N TYR A 111 -13.53 8.47 21.93
CA TYR A 111 -12.73 7.55 22.77
C TYR A 111 -11.65 6.78 22.02
N GLY A 112 -11.03 7.39 21.01
CA GLY A 112 -9.94 6.77 20.24
C GLY A 112 -10.36 5.68 19.25
N LYS A 113 -11.67 5.45 19.06
CA LYS A 113 -12.19 4.43 18.11
C LYS A 113 -11.75 4.70 16.67
N GLY A 114 -11.64 5.98 16.27
CA GLY A 114 -11.14 6.35 14.95
C GLY A 114 -9.72 5.86 14.69
N TYR A 115 -8.82 6.03 15.64
CA TYR A 115 -7.44 5.53 15.53
C TYR A 115 -7.37 4.00 15.52
N THR A 116 -8.28 3.32 16.20
CA THR A 116 -8.40 1.86 16.13
C THR A 116 -8.92 1.42 14.76
N ALA A 117 -9.90 2.13 14.20
CA ALA A 117 -10.41 1.85 12.86
C ALA A 117 -9.33 2.04 11.78
N ILE A 118 -8.51 3.11 11.87
CA ILE A 118 -7.35 3.30 10.98
C ILE A 118 -6.42 2.09 11.08
N GLN A 119 -6.03 1.70 12.30
CA GLN A 119 -5.15 0.57 12.54
C GLN A 119 -5.67 -0.72 11.91
N GLU A 120 -6.94 -1.04 12.15
CA GLU A 120 -7.57 -2.26 11.65
C GLU A 120 -7.67 -2.28 10.13
N ARG A 121 -8.13 -1.18 9.51
CA ARG A 121 -8.27 -1.07 8.06
C ARG A 121 -6.91 -1.06 7.37
N PHE A 122 -5.93 -0.33 7.91
CA PHE A 122 -4.58 -0.32 7.38
C PHE A 122 -3.95 -1.73 7.40
N ASN A 123 -4.15 -2.48 8.46
CA ASN A 123 -3.67 -3.86 8.54
C ASN A 123 -4.42 -4.79 7.58
N LYS A 124 -5.75 -4.83 7.64
CA LYS A 124 -6.58 -5.79 6.89
C LYS A 124 -6.59 -5.51 5.39
N ASP A 125 -6.69 -4.24 5.00
CA ASP A 125 -6.89 -3.88 3.61
C ASP A 125 -5.55 -3.67 2.89
N PHE A 126 -4.55 -3.09 3.56
CA PHE A 126 -3.29 -2.70 2.93
C PHE A 126 -2.17 -3.71 3.19
N LEU A 127 -1.76 -3.94 4.45
CA LEU A 127 -0.62 -4.83 4.73
C LEU A 127 -0.88 -6.27 4.29
N VAL A 128 -2.11 -6.78 4.42
CA VAL A 128 -2.47 -8.13 3.93
C VAL A 128 -2.33 -8.24 2.42
N ARG A 129 -2.67 -7.20 1.65
CA ARG A 129 -2.41 -7.18 0.19
C ARG A 129 -0.94 -7.19 -0.13
N LEU A 130 -0.14 -6.41 0.59
CA LEU A 130 1.31 -6.42 0.43
C LEU A 130 1.92 -7.80 0.76
N ASP A 131 1.40 -8.51 1.76
CA ASP A 131 1.82 -9.89 2.05
C ASP A 131 1.48 -10.86 0.91
N ARG A 132 0.35 -10.64 0.20
CA ARG A 132 0.02 -11.42 -1.01
C ARG A 132 1.02 -11.17 -2.14
N LEU A 133 1.53 -9.94 -2.30
CA LEU A 133 2.63 -9.62 -3.24
C LEU A 133 3.92 -10.34 -2.86
N ILE A 134 4.29 -10.31 -1.59
CA ILE A 134 5.46 -11.05 -1.08
C ILE A 134 5.36 -12.55 -1.38
N ALA A 135 4.18 -13.15 -1.18
CA ALA A 135 3.93 -14.55 -1.51
C ALA A 135 4.08 -14.83 -3.02
N LYS A 136 3.78 -13.85 -3.87
CA LYS A 136 3.97 -13.90 -5.33
C LYS A 136 5.37 -13.46 -5.78
N ARG A 137 6.32 -13.32 -4.86
CA ARG A 137 7.73 -12.96 -5.12
C ARG A 137 7.93 -11.53 -5.65
N VAL A 138 7.00 -10.63 -5.44
CA VAL A 138 7.16 -9.20 -5.69
C VAL A 138 7.71 -8.54 -4.44
N ASN A 139 8.86 -7.85 -4.56
CA ASN A 139 9.40 -7.04 -3.47
C ASN A 139 8.51 -5.83 -3.22
N VAL A 140 8.44 -5.38 -1.98
CA VAL A 140 7.67 -4.18 -1.63
C VAL A 140 8.58 -3.17 -0.94
N VAL A 141 8.56 -1.94 -1.43
CA VAL A 141 9.26 -0.79 -0.87
C VAL A 141 8.23 0.25 -0.45
N LEU A 142 8.15 0.52 0.83
CA LEU A 142 7.31 1.57 1.40
C LEU A 142 8.17 2.78 1.73
N LEU A 143 7.86 3.92 1.15
CA LEU A 143 8.49 5.19 1.48
C LEU A 143 7.62 5.98 2.46
N ALA A 144 8.24 6.67 3.40
CA ALA A 144 7.55 7.49 4.38
C ALA A 144 8.35 8.76 4.71
N HIS A 145 7.66 9.79 5.15
CA HIS A 145 8.32 10.92 5.79
C HIS A 145 8.73 10.59 7.22
N ALA A 146 9.72 11.32 7.71
CA ALA A 146 10.11 11.31 9.12
C ALA A 146 9.43 12.45 9.88
N ALA A 147 9.09 12.20 11.13
CA ALA A 147 8.62 13.20 12.08
C ALA A 147 9.45 13.14 13.35
N MET A 148 9.81 14.31 13.89
CA MET A 148 10.42 14.40 15.22
C MET A 148 9.33 14.20 16.26
N ARG A 149 9.51 13.25 17.18
CA ARG A 149 8.58 12.98 18.27
C ARG A 149 9.35 12.87 19.59
N LYS A 150 8.72 13.35 20.64
CA LYS A 150 9.23 13.17 22.00
C LYS A 150 8.92 11.75 22.47
N LEU A 151 9.95 11.04 22.88
CA LEU A 151 9.84 9.74 23.54
C LEU A 151 9.90 9.94 25.04
N GLU A 152 8.90 9.42 25.75
CA GLU A 152 8.87 9.35 27.20
C GLU A 152 9.13 7.89 27.59
N SER A 153 10.26 7.63 28.22
CA SER A 153 10.67 6.33 28.75
C SER A 153 10.52 6.34 30.26
N PRO A 154 10.14 5.23 30.90
CA PRO A 154 10.15 5.13 32.38
C PRO A 154 11.56 5.23 32.97
N ASP A 155 12.58 4.82 32.21
CA ASP A 155 13.94 4.66 32.69
C ASP A 155 14.86 5.86 32.34
N ASP A 156 14.48 6.68 31.35
CA ASP A 156 15.30 7.77 30.83
C ASP A 156 14.54 9.10 30.79
N PRO A 157 15.25 10.25 30.94
CA PRO A 157 14.63 11.54 30.67
C PRO A 157 14.03 11.61 29.25
N PRO A 158 12.90 12.32 29.05
CA PRO A 158 12.29 12.44 27.74
C PRO A 158 13.27 13.07 26.74
N TYR A 159 13.33 12.48 25.53
CA TYR A 159 14.18 12.96 24.43
C TYR A 159 13.46 12.91 23.09
N ASP A 160 13.96 13.71 22.14
CA ASP A 160 13.41 13.76 20.79
C ASP A 160 14.05 12.67 19.92
N ARG A 161 13.18 12.00 19.11
CA ARG A 161 13.64 11.00 18.15
C ARG A 161 12.89 11.09 16.83
N TRP A 162 13.51 10.59 15.78
CA TRP A 162 12.91 10.45 14.48
C TRP A 162 12.04 9.18 14.39
N GLU A 163 10.83 9.33 13.93
CA GLU A 163 9.89 8.24 13.71
C GLU A 163 9.20 8.37 12.35
N LEU A 164 8.54 7.28 11.90
CA LEU A 164 7.65 7.32 10.74
C LEU A 164 6.53 8.34 10.94
N LYS A 165 6.27 9.16 9.93
CA LYS A 165 5.20 10.19 9.95
C LYS A 165 3.83 9.58 9.66
N VAL A 166 3.48 8.51 10.34
CA VAL A 166 2.15 7.89 10.36
C VAL A 166 1.58 7.94 11.77
N SER A 167 0.32 7.58 11.95
CA SER A 167 -0.29 7.59 13.28
C SER A 167 0.42 6.64 14.25
N LYS A 168 0.31 6.94 15.56
CA LYS A 168 0.91 6.11 16.62
C LYS A 168 0.43 4.66 16.62
N LYS A 169 -0.74 4.39 16.01
CA LYS A 169 -1.31 3.05 15.89
C LYS A 169 -0.81 2.29 14.66
N VAL A 170 -0.49 2.99 13.58
CA VAL A 170 0.00 2.40 12.31
C VAL A 170 1.52 2.19 12.34
N ALA A 171 2.29 3.09 12.95
CA ALA A 171 3.74 3.00 12.99
C ALA A 171 4.27 1.63 13.49
N PRO A 172 3.77 1.05 14.60
CA PRO A 172 4.18 -0.27 15.05
C PRO A 172 3.92 -1.36 14.01
N LEU A 173 2.73 -1.37 13.38
CA LEU A 173 2.37 -2.37 12.37
C LEU A 173 3.37 -2.37 11.20
N VAL A 174 3.71 -1.18 10.69
CA VAL A 174 4.67 -1.03 9.58
C VAL A 174 6.07 -1.48 9.98
N LYS A 175 6.52 -1.11 11.19
CA LYS A 175 7.84 -1.51 11.72
C LYS A 175 7.95 -3.02 11.95
N GLU A 176 6.89 -3.65 12.45
CA GLU A 176 6.83 -5.10 12.66
C GLU A 176 6.80 -5.85 11.32
N TRP A 177 6.02 -5.37 10.37
CA TRP A 177 5.87 -5.94 9.04
C TRP A 177 7.18 -5.92 8.24
N ALA A 178 7.99 -4.86 8.36
CA ALA A 178 9.23 -4.69 7.61
C ALA A 178 10.30 -5.75 7.95
N ASP A 179 11.04 -6.20 6.96
CA ASP A 179 12.29 -6.96 7.14
C ASP A 179 13.49 -6.03 7.26
N ILE A 180 13.45 -4.91 6.53
CA ILE A 180 14.44 -3.84 6.56
C ILE A 180 13.70 -2.53 6.80
N LEU A 181 14.11 -1.78 7.81
CA LEU A 181 13.68 -0.41 8.08
C LEU A 181 14.89 0.50 8.03
N LEU A 182 14.93 1.39 7.05
CA LEU A 182 16.03 2.35 6.85
C LEU A 182 15.60 3.75 7.27
N PHE A 183 16.39 4.36 8.13
CA PHE A 183 16.29 5.78 8.41
C PHE A 183 17.26 6.56 7.50
N MET A 184 16.75 7.55 6.77
CA MET A 184 17.51 8.37 5.83
C MET A 184 17.66 9.79 6.38
N ASN A 185 18.90 10.26 6.49
CA ASN A 185 19.18 11.60 7.00
C ASN A 185 20.43 12.20 6.33
N TYR A 186 20.59 13.50 6.54
CA TYR A 186 21.83 14.20 6.21
C TYR A 186 22.84 13.99 7.33
N GLU A 187 24.10 13.74 6.96
CA GLU A 187 25.21 13.76 7.89
C GLU A 187 25.57 15.24 8.18
N VAL A 188 25.30 15.67 9.39
CA VAL A 188 25.56 17.04 9.82
C VAL A 188 26.73 17.04 10.80
N MET A 189 27.82 17.73 10.45
CA MET A 189 28.90 18.05 11.41
C MET A 189 28.52 19.32 12.14
N VAL A 190 28.30 19.21 13.44
CA VAL A 190 28.12 20.40 14.31
C VAL A 190 29.45 20.81 14.86
N ILE A 191 29.86 22.03 14.58
CA ILE A 191 31.07 22.63 15.19
C ILE A 191 30.65 23.80 16.08
N GLU A 192 31.31 23.90 17.21
CA GLU A 192 31.14 25.05 18.09
C GLU A 192 32.09 26.19 17.61
N GLU A 193 31.53 27.33 17.28
CA GLU A 193 32.27 28.55 16.89
C GLU A 193 31.72 29.74 17.68
N ASN A 194 32.57 30.34 18.48
CA ASN A 194 32.23 31.49 19.36
C ASN A 194 31.07 31.18 20.34
N GLY A 195 31.06 29.99 20.96
CA GLY A 195 30.01 29.58 21.91
C GLY A 195 28.64 29.30 21.26
N ARG A 196 28.60 29.15 19.92
CA ARG A 196 27.37 28.78 19.17
C ARG A 196 27.62 27.56 18.32
N ASN A 197 26.70 26.63 18.38
CA ASN A 197 26.68 25.47 17.50
C ASN A 197 26.34 25.89 16.07
N LYS A 198 27.21 25.62 15.11
CA LYS A 198 26.98 25.82 13.69
C LYS A 198 27.06 24.49 12.96
N ALA A 199 26.04 24.20 12.15
CA ALA A 199 26.13 23.10 11.24
C ALA A 199 27.07 23.42 10.08
N LYS A 200 28.18 22.68 9.94
CA LYS A 200 29.11 22.75 8.81
C LYS A 200 29.21 21.37 8.16
N GLY A 201 29.33 21.33 6.86
CA GLY A 201 29.60 20.12 6.08
C GLY A 201 28.91 20.14 4.71
N LYS A 202 29.37 19.30 3.81
CA LYS A 202 28.59 18.93 2.62
C LYS A 202 27.40 18.11 3.12
N ALA A 203 26.20 18.40 2.62
CA ALA A 203 24.99 17.63 2.94
C ALA A 203 25.13 16.20 2.38
N HIS A 204 25.95 15.37 3.03
CA HIS A 204 26.10 13.96 2.67
C HIS A 204 24.85 13.21 3.14
N ARG A 205 24.26 12.42 2.26
CA ARG A 205 23.04 11.67 2.56
C ARG A 205 23.41 10.26 2.97
N LYS A 206 22.92 9.85 4.12
CA LYS A 206 23.15 8.53 4.70
C LYS A 206 21.83 7.78 4.90
N MET A 207 21.92 6.46 4.92
CA MET A 207 20.87 5.58 5.39
C MET A 207 21.40 4.67 6.49
N HIS A 208 20.62 4.52 7.53
CA HIS A 208 20.93 3.80 8.75
C HIS A 208 20.06 2.57 8.86
N ALA A 209 20.68 1.41 9.06
CA ALA A 209 19.98 0.12 9.10
C ALA A 209 19.81 -0.44 10.52
N ASN A 210 20.57 0.05 11.51
CA ASN A 210 20.48 -0.41 12.88
C ASN A 210 19.88 0.65 13.80
N HIS A 211 19.06 0.19 14.72
CA HIS A 211 18.37 1.04 15.70
C HIS A 211 19.34 1.85 16.56
N LYS A 212 19.00 3.14 16.75
CA LYS A 212 19.64 4.01 17.74
C LYS A 212 18.55 4.71 18.59
N PRO A 213 18.88 5.21 19.79
CA PRO A 213 17.88 5.94 20.58
C PRO A 213 17.19 7.07 19.81
N THR A 214 17.91 7.74 18.92
CA THR A 214 17.44 8.89 18.14
C THR A 214 16.59 8.55 16.91
N TYR A 215 16.52 7.28 16.50
CA TYR A 215 15.67 6.80 15.38
C TYR A 215 15.44 5.29 15.42
N ASP A 216 14.36 4.85 14.79
CA ASP A 216 14.10 3.44 14.56
C ASP A 216 14.77 2.94 13.29
N ALA A 217 15.34 1.74 13.35
CA ALA A 217 15.80 1.00 12.18
C ALA A 217 15.71 -0.51 12.45
N LYS A 218 15.70 -1.34 11.38
CA LYS A 218 15.61 -2.79 11.47
C LYS A 218 16.37 -3.44 10.35
N ASN A 219 17.14 -4.49 10.65
CA ASN A 219 18.05 -5.11 9.72
C ASN A 219 18.10 -6.62 9.92
N ARG A 220 17.31 -7.38 9.16
CA ARG A 220 17.32 -8.85 9.20
C ARG A 220 18.34 -9.49 8.26
N TYR A 221 19.00 -8.67 7.40
CA TYR A 221 19.87 -9.13 6.34
C TYR A 221 21.37 -8.85 6.58
N GLY A 222 21.71 -8.24 7.73
CA GLY A 222 23.10 -7.97 8.08
C GLY A 222 23.74 -6.85 7.26
N LEU A 223 22.96 -5.82 6.89
CA LEU A 223 23.46 -4.60 6.26
C LEU A 223 24.40 -3.85 7.22
N PRO A 224 25.40 -3.08 6.71
CA PRO A 224 26.17 -2.15 7.53
C PRO A 224 25.29 -1.13 8.27
N ASP A 225 25.76 -0.63 9.40
CA ASP A 225 25.04 0.36 10.20
C ASP A 225 24.74 1.64 9.45
N ASP A 226 25.77 2.21 8.84
CA ASP A 226 25.73 3.47 8.13
C ASP A 226 26.17 3.25 6.67
N MET A 227 25.32 3.62 5.72
CA MET A 227 25.55 3.46 4.30
C MET A 227 25.28 4.78 3.58
N ASP A 228 25.95 4.99 2.46
CA ASP A 228 25.58 6.06 1.54
C ASP A 228 24.19 5.80 0.98
N LEU A 229 23.42 6.87 0.73
CA LEU A 229 22.07 6.75 0.21
C LEU A 229 22.10 6.29 -1.25
N ASP A 230 22.26 4.98 -1.44
CA ASP A 230 22.30 4.31 -2.73
C ASP A 230 21.68 2.89 -2.62
N PHE A 231 21.32 2.31 -3.76
CA PHE A 231 20.81 0.94 -3.84
C PHE A 231 21.94 -0.11 -3.72
N GLU A 232 23.18 0.25 -4.06
CA GLU A 232 24.31 -0.68 -4.16
C GLU A 232 24.51 -1.58 -2.93
N PRO A 233 24.43 -1.07 -1.68
CA PRO A 233 24.51 -1.91 -0.49
C PRO A 233 23.45 -3.00 -0.39
N LEU A 234 22.30 -2.80 -1.03
CA LEU A 234 21.16 -3.72 -1.02
C LEU A 234 21.20 -4.73 -2.17
N ARG A 235 21.95 -4.46 -3.23
CA ARG A 235 21.98 -5.24 -4.49
C ARG A 235 22.10 -6.75 -4.26
N LYS A 236 23.05 -7.19 -3.44
CA LYS A 236 23.30 -8.61 -3.19
C LYS A 236 22.10 -9.32 -2.53
N ILE A 237 21.34 -8.60 -1.73
CA ILE A 237 20.15 -9.13 -1.06
C ILE A 237 19.05 -9.35 -2.10
N TYR A 238 18.82 -8.36 -2.97
CA TYR A 238 17.79 -8.40 -4.00
C TYR A 238 18.12 -9.38 -5.14
N ASP A 239 19.38 -9.51 -5.51
CA ASP A 239 19.82 -10.48 -6.54
C ASP A 239 19.71 -11.94 -6.07
N GLY A 240 19.83 -12.19 -4.76
CA GLY A 240 19.78 -13.53 -4.17
C GLY A 240 18.37 -14.02 -3.80
N THR A 241 17.38 -13.16 -3.75
CA THR A 241 16.05 -13.47 -3.17
C THR A 241 14.97 -13.80 -4.19
N VAL A 242 15.12 -13.36 -5.45
CA VAL A 242 14.10 -13.53 -6.49
C VAL A 242 14.68 -14.23 -7.71
N PRO A 243 14.10 -15.33 -8.21
CA PRO A 243 14.49 -15.93 -9.49
C PRO A 243 14.40 -14.88 -10.61
N VAL A 244 15.36 -14.93 -11.55
CA VAL A 244 15.32 -14.08 -12.75
C VAL A 244 14.03 -14.40 -13.52
N GLN A 245 13.07 -13.52 -13.49
CA GLN A 245 11.88 -13.61 -14.33
C GLN A 245 12.26 -13.18 -15.76
N LYS A 246 11.70 -13.85 -16.77
CA LYS A 246 11.78 -13.39 -18.16
C LYS A 246 11.18 -12.00 -18.27
N GLU A 247 11.67 -11.21 -19.24
CA GLU A 247 11.31 -9.81 -19.44
C GLU A 247 9.83 -9.48 -19.20
N PRO A 248 9.53 -8.31 -18.60
CA PRO A 248 8.18 -7.93 -18.23
C PRO A 248 7.30 -7.82 -19.47
N SER A 249 6.12 -8.43 -19.40
CA SER A 249 5.03 -8.08 -20.31
C SER A 249 4.59 -6.65 -19.98
N VAL A 250 4.57 -5.79 -20.98
CA VAL A 250 4.06 -4.42 -20.85
C VAL A 250 2.57 -4.52 -20.54
N LEU A 251 2.14 -3.98 -19.41
CA LEU A 251 0.72 -3.73 -19.15
C LEU A 251 0.24 -2.70 -20.17
N ASN A 252 -0.39 -3.17 -21.24
CA ASN A 252 -1.17 -2.29 -22.09
C ASN A 252 -2.47 -1.97 -21.39
N VAL A 253 -2.51 -0.85 -20.68
CA VAL A 253 -3.76 -0.22 -20.30
C VAL A 253 -4.30 0.48 -21.55
N ASP A 254 -4.84 -0.30 -22.47
CA ASP A 254 -5.55 0.26 -23.61
C ASP A 254 -6.94 0.75 -23.15
N THR A 255 -7.04 2.06 -23.02
CA THR A 255 -8.33 2.75 -23.13
C THR A 255 -8.78 2.73 -24.60
N GLN A 256 -9.20 1.58 -25.11
CA GLN A 256 -10.12 1.50 -26.25
C GLN A 256 -10.68 0.08 -26.39
N THR A 257 -12.02 0.04 -26.45
CA THR A 257 -12.90 -1.07 -26.84
C THR A 257 -12.42 -1.80 -28.09
N ASP A 258 -12.30 -3.13 -28.01
CA ASP A 258 -12.99 -4.11 -28.85
C ASP A 258 -12.54 -5.55 -28.56
N ILE A 259 -13.50 -6.47 -28.62
CA ILE A 259 -13.60 -7.87 -28.23
C ILE A 259 -13.14 -8.76 -29.42
N PRO A 260 -12.96 -10.10 -29.31
CA PRO A 260 -12.60 -11.06 -28.26
C PRO A 260 -11.48 -12.03 -28.64
N VAL A 261 -10.92 -12.85 -27.71
CA VAL A 261 -10.56 -14.26 -27.95
C VAL A 261 -10.50 -15.05 -26.63
N GLU A 262 -11.01 -16.24 -26.66
CA GLU A 262 -11.22 -17.28 -25.66
C GLU A 262 -9.95 -17.71 -24.91
N GLY A 263 -10.11 -17.97 -23.59
CA GLY A 263 -9.15 -18.70 -22.78
C GLY A 263 -9.41 -18.51 -21.29
N ASP A 264 -10.31 -19.31 -20.74
CA ASP A 264 -10.47 -19.76 -19.34
C ASP A 264 -9.94 -18.84 -18.21
N VAL A 265 -10.62 -17.69 -18.03
CA VAL A 265 -10.54 -16.84 -16.83
C VAL A 265 -11.80 -17.15 -16.02
N ARG A 266 -11.65 -17.55 -14.76
CA ARG A 266 -12.77 -17.60 -13.83
C ARG A 266 -13.34 -16.18 -13.71
N GLU A 267 -14.39 -15.93 -14.48
CA GLU A 267 -15.14 -14.69 -14.52
C GLU A 267 -15.63 -14.33 -13.09
N ASP A 268 -15.48 -13.07 -12.69
CA ASP A 268 -16.07 -12.61 -11.43
C ASP A 268 -17.57 -12.87 -11.47
N ILE A 269 -18.10 -13.50 -10.45
CA ILE A 269 -19.52 -13.89 -10.37
C ILE A 269 -20.45 -12.68 -10.50
N ARG A 270 -19.98 -11.48 -10.24
CA ARG A 270 -20.72 -10.22 -10.40
C ARG A 270 -20.80 -9.82 -11.87
N ASP A 271 -19.77 -10.08 -12.65
CA ASP A 271 -19.73 -9.85 -14.09
C ASP A 271 -20.67 -10.83 -14.80
N GLU A 272 -20.68 -12.09 -14.39
CA GLU A 272 -21.67 -13.07 -14.85
C GLU A 272 -23.11 -12.63 -14.53
N LEU A 273 -23.36 -12.10 -13.33
CA LEU A 273 -24.66 -11.56 -12.93
C LEU A 273 -25.07 -10.39 -13.84
N LEU A 274 -24.17 -9.43 -14.07
CA LEU A 274 -24.42 -8.29 -14.95
C LEU A 274 -24.68 -8.71 -16.39
N ARG A 275 -23.91 -9.67 -16.90
CA ARG A 275 -24.07 -10.20 -18.26
C ARG A 275 -25.43 -10.86 -18.46
N ARG A 276 -25.89 -11.67 -17.50
CA ARG A 276 -27.21 -12.32 -17.57
C ARG A 276 -28.36 -11.32 -17.44
N LEU A 277 -28.21 -10.30 -16.59
CA LEU A 277 -29.18 -9.21 -16.48
C LEU A 277 -29.26 -8.42 -17.79
N ALA A 278 -28.13 -8.11 -18.41
CA ALA A 278 -28.05 -7.40 -19.69
C ALA A 278 -28.70 -8.23 -20.82
N ALA A 279 -28.43 -9.55 -20.89
CA ALA A 279 -29.06 -10.47 -21.82
C ALA A 279 -30.60 -10.53 -21.65
N ALA A 280 -31.08 -10.34 -20.41
CA ALA A 280 -32.50 -10.22 -20.11
C ALA A 280 -33.07 -8.80 -20.32
N GLY A 281 -32.28 -7.85 -20.85
CA GLY A 281 -32.70 -6.48 -21.13
C GLY A 281 -32.75 -5.57 -19.88
N VAL A 282 -32.06 -5.93 -18.81
CA VAL A 282 -31.96 -5.13 -17.57
C VAL A 282 -30.59 -4.45 -17.53
N GLY A 283 -30.58 -3.13 -17.69
CA GLY A 283 -29.34 -2.33 -17.61
C GLY A 283 -28.77 -2.23 -16.18
N ARG A 284 -27.46 -2.14 -16.08
CA ARG A 284 -26.73 -2.04 -14.82
C ARG A 284 -27.28 -0.96 -13.89
N GLN A 285 -27.51 0.25 -14.38
CA GLN A 285 -28.01 1.35 -13.57
C GLN A 285 -29.38 1.05 -12.94
N LYS A 286 -30.28 0.40 -13.69
CA LYS A 286 -31.60 -0.01 -13.17
C LYS A 286 -31.45 -1.06 -12.06
N PHE A 287 -30.51 -1.98 -12.21
CA PHE A 287 -30.24 -3.01 -11.21
C PHE A 287 -29.63 -2.40 -9.93
N GLU A 288 -28.64 -1.52 -10.07
CA GLU A 288 -28.02 -0.83 -8.91
C GLU A 288 -29.04 0.05 -8.16
N ALA A 289 -29.90 0.77 -8.87
CA ALA A 289 -30.98 1.54 -8.26
C ALA A 289 -31.95 0.65 -7.46
N TRP A 290 -32.30 -0.53 -7.99
CA TRP A 290 -33.12 -1.50 -7.29
C TRP A 290 -32.45 -2.10 -6.04
N LEU A 291 -31.13 -2.37 -6.09
CA LEU A 291 -30.35 -2.82 -4.94
C LEU A 291 -30.36 -1.79 -3.80
N VAL A 292 -30.27 -0.52 -4.14
CA VAL A 292 -30.35 0.59 -3.16
C VAL A 292 -31.79 0.71 -2.62
N ALA A 293 -32.79 0.70 -3.50
CA ALA A 293 -34.19 0.82 -3.10
C ALA A 293 -34.67 -0.33 -2.18
N THR A 294 -34.10 -1.53 -2.36
CA THR A 294 -34.42 -2.72 -1.54
C THR A 294 -33.52 -2.87 -0.31
N GLY A 295 -32.65 -1.89 -0.03
CA GLY A 295 -31.73 -1.89 1.13
C GLY A 295 -30.63 -2.96 1.05
N ARG A 296 -30.36 -3.50 -0.13
CA ARG A 296 -29.29 -4.49 -0.36
C ARG A 296 -27.93 -3.85 -0.61
N LEU A 297 -27.92 -2.58 -1.01
CA LEU A 297 -26.73 -1.72 -1.08
C LEU A 297 -27.02 -0.35 -0.47
N ALA A 298 -25.99 0.29 0.06
CA ALA A 298 -26.07 1.67 0.51
C ALA A 298 -26.09 2.63 -0.70
N PRO A 299 -26.68 3.83 -0.57
CA PRO A 299 -26.62 4.86 -1.61
C PRO A 299 -25.16 5.16 -2.00
N GLY A 300 -24.90 5.20 -3.32
CA GLY A 300 -23.55 5.46 -3.86
C GLY A 300 -22.69 4.19 -4.04
N CYS A 301 -23.15 3.01 -3.63
CA CYS A 301 -22.49 1.74 -3.89
C CYS A 301 -22.87 1.17 -5.26
N THR A 302 -21.98 0.36 -5.84
CA THR A 302 -22.17 -0.35 -7.12
C THR A 302 -22.37 -1.84 -6.90
N VAL A 303 -22.70 -2.57 -7.95
CA VAL A 303 -22.83 -4.04 -7.91
C VAL A 303 -21.57 -4.75 -7.38
N TYR A 304 -20.40 -4.17 -7.56
CA TYR A 304 -19.15 -4.73 -7.07
C TYR A 304 -18.97 -4.67 -5.53
N ASN A 305 -19.84 -3.93 -4.86
CA ASN A 305 -19.92 -3.92 -3.39
C ASN A 305 -20.75 -5.09 -2.82
N LEU A 306 -21.44 -5.88 -3.68
CA LEU A 306 -22.06 -7.14 -3.27
C LEU A 306 -20.97 -8.16 -2.88
N SER A 307 -21.20 -8.93 -1.84
CA SER A 307 -20.35 -10.10 -1.56
C SER A 307 -20.54 -11.17 -2.65
N GLY A 308 -19.52 -12.01 -2.88
CA GLY A 308 -19.63 -13.14 -3.81
C GLY A 308 -20.81 -14.05 -3.49
N THR A 309 -21.13 -14.25 -2.21
CA THR A 309 -22.28 -15.04 -1.74
C THR A 309 -23.60 -14.39 -2.13
N GLN A 310 -23.72 -13.07 -2.04
CA GLN A 310 -24.92 -12.33 -2.44
C GLN A 310 -25.12 -12.38 -3.96
N ALA A 311 -24.03 -12.20 -4.73
CA ALA A 311 -24.08 -12.29 -6.19
C ALA A 311 -24.44 -13.72 -6.66
N SER A 312 -23.88 -14.77 -6.04
CA SER A 312 -24.26 -16.18 -6.29
C SER A 312 -25.74 -16.45 -6.06
N ALA A 313 -26.27 -16.02 -4.91
CA ALA A 313 -27.68 -16.22 -4.60
C ALA A 313 -28.62 -15.51 -5.60
N MET A 314 -28.20 -14.33 -6.11
CA MET A 314 -28.94 -13.62 -7.14
C MET A 314 -28.86 -14.32 -8.49
N LEU A 315 -27.73 -14.95 -8.83
CA LEU A 315 -27.55 -15.75 -10.04
C LEU A 315 -28.42 -17.04 -10.02
N GLU A 316 -28.45 -17.72 -8.88
CA GLU A 316 -29.30 -18.92 -8.69
C GLU A 316 -30.79 -18.62 -8.93
N HIS A 317 -31.22 -17.39 -8.63
CA HIS A 317 -32.61 -16.97 -8.80
C HIS A 317 -32.79 -15.86 -9.83
N ILE A 318 -31.98 -15.89 -10.89
CA ILE A 318 -31.91 -14.82 -11.90
C ILE A 318 -33.24 -14.50 -12.57
N ASP A 319 -34.05 -15.52 -12.90
CA ASP A 319 -35.34 -15.34 -13.55
C ASP A 319 -36.33 -14.60 -12.64
N THR A 320 -36.35 -14.92 -11.36
CA THR A 320 -37.17 -14.22 -10.36
C THR A 320 -36.74 -12.79 -10.21
N LEU A 321 -35.43 -12.55 -10.18
CA LEU A 321 -34.81 -11.23 -10.10
C LEU A 321 -35.18 -10.37 -11.32
N VAL A 322 -35.05 -10.92 -12.53
CA VAL A 322 -35.39 -10.24 -13.78
C VAL A 322 -36.89 -9.87 -13.82
N ASN A 323 -37.77 -10.76 -13.37
CA ASN A 323 -39.20 -10.49 -13.30
C ASN A 323 -39.52 -9.35 -12.31
N SER A 324 -38.87 -9.33 -11.15
CA SER A 324 -39.00 -8.23 -10.16
C SER A 324 -38.52 -6.90 -10.75
N LEU A 325 -37.40 -6.90 -11.50
CA LEU A 325 -36.83 -5.71 -12.12
C LEU A 325 -37.64 -5.19 -13.33
N LYS A 326 -38.43 -6.06 -13.99
CA LYS A 326 -39.30 -5.69 -15.11
C LYS A 326 -40.72 -5.33 -14.69
N GLY A 327 -41.16 -5.79 -13.52
CA GLY A 327 -42.51 -5.59 -13.02
C GLY A 327 -42.78 -4.25 -12.32
N ASP A 328 -41.75 -3.45 -12.03
CA ASP A 328 -41.91 -2.10 -11.52
C ASP A 328 -42.00 -1.07 -12.68
N ASN A 329 -43.13 -1.03 -13.33
CA ASN A 329 -43.58 0.04 -14.22
C ASN A 329 -44.89 0.63 -13.70
#